data_a6178834a8172d25d7cf8f00d7bd1480
#
_entry.id   a6178834a8172d25d7cf8f00d7bd1480
#
_cell.length_a   1.000
_cell.length_b   1.000
_cell.length_c   1.000
_cell.angle_alpha   90.00
_cell.angle_beta   90.00
_cell.angle_gamma   90.00
#
_symmetry.space_group_name_H-M   'P 1'
#
loop_
_entity.id
_entity.type
_entity.pdbx_description
1 polymer ?
#
loop_
_entity_poly.entity_id
_entity_poly.type
_entity_poly.pdbx_seq_one_letter_code
_entity_poly.pdbx_strand_id
1 'polypeptide(L)'
;GKTIEAGTDFWPLLAGKAGVLTRLTVKGIKEDILMRPISSGAQNGLLYRRWVRRNTQLVDSLSGGKLAYVHIEAMNGERFHELYRTLLSDKNRQKDAAIVDTRHNGGGWLHNDVCELLSGKRSVRYMPRGQHIGDDPFNRWVKPSCMLICEDNYSNAHGTPWLYHELGIGKLVGAPVPGTMTAVWWETVGSYVFGIPQVGSLDNRDQFLENQQLEPDIECYLSPTDLINGKDTQIEQAVKLMLNK
;
A
#
# COMPACT_ATOMS: atom_id res chain seq x y z
N GLY A 1 -0.55 -40.71 -13.04
CA GLY A 1 -1.29 -39.51 -12.63
C GLY A 1 -2.33 -39.85 -11.57
N LYS A 2 -2.75 -38.84 -10.83
CA LYS A 2 -3.87 -38.97 -9.87
C LYS A 2 -5.05 -38.18 -10.42
N THR A 3 -6.25 -38.76 -10.38
CA THR A 3 -7.48 -38.09 -10.78
C THR A 3 -7.88 -37.11 -9.67
N ILE A 4 -8.27 -35.89 -10.07
CA ILE A 4 -8.77 -34.83 -9.17
C ILE A 4 -10.25 -34.65 -9.49
N GLU A 5 -11.10 -34.87 -8.49
CA GLU A 5 -12.55 -34.67 -8.57
C GLU A 5 -12.98 -33.51 -7.68
N ALA A 6 -14.24 -33.10 -7.77
CA ALA A 6 -14.78 -32.08 -6.90
C ALA A 6 -14.61 -32.50 -5.41
N GLY A 7 -14.04 -31.64 -4.60
CA GLY A 7 -13.74 -31.92 -3.19
C GLY A 7 -12.39 -32.62 -2.92
N THR A 8 -11.65 -33.00 -3.96
CA THR A 8 -10.30 -33.56 -3.77
C THR A 8 -9.35 -32.49 -3.25
N ASP A 9 -8.68 -32.74 -2.11
CA ASP A 9 -7.53 -31.94 -1.68
C ASP A 9 -6.35 -32.21 -2.63
N PHE A 10 -6.09 -31.29 -3.54
CA PHE A 10 -5.01 -31.38 -4.53
C PHE A 10 -3.70 -30.74 -4.09
N TRP A 11 -3.69 -29.99 -2.99
CA TRP A 11 -2.48 -29.29 -2.52
C TRP A 11 -1.31 -30.22 -2.26
N PRO A 12 -1.49 -31.42 -1.64
CA PRO A 12 -0.38 -32.36 -1.48
C PRO A 12 0.23 -32.84 -2.79
N LEU A 13 -0.54 -32.81 -3.90
CA LEU A 13 -0.04 -33.20 -5.23
C LEU A 13 0.87 -32.14 -5.84
N LEU A 14 0.78 -30.91 -5.39
CA LEU A 14 1.62 -29.77 -5.81
C LEU A 14 2.81 -29.54 -4.87
N ALA A 15 2.88 -30.24 -3.73
CA ALA A 15 4.00 -30.12 -2.79
C ALA A 15 5.34 -30.40 -3.51
N GLY A 16 6.30 -29.49 -3.35
CA GLY A 16 7.62 -29.56 -4.02
C GLY A 16 7.61 -29.41 -5.55
N LYS A 17 6.48 -28.98 -6.14
CA LYS A 17 6.36 -28.79 -7.61
C LYS A 17 6.61 -27.36 -8.09
N ALA A 18 6.86 -26.42 -7.20
CA ALA A 18 7.17 -25.05 -7.59
C ALA A 18 8.35 -25.03 -8.60
N GLY A 19 8.12 -24.43 -9.77
CA GLY A 19 9.08 -24.40 -10.89
C GLY A 19 9.25 -25.69 -11.69
N VAL A 20 8.62 -26.80 -11.28
CA VAL A 20 8.72 -28.10 -11.96
C VAL A 20 7.64 -28.22 -13.03
N LEU A 21 8.03 -28.61 -14.25
CA LEU A 21 7.07 -28.83 -15.34
C LEU A 21 6.08 -29.94 -14.95
N THR A 22 4.82 -29.59 -14.85
CA THR A 22 3.74 -30.47 -14.39
C THR A 22 2.69 -30.59 -15.49
N ARG A 23 2.30 -31.83 -15.79
CA ARG A 23 1.30 -32.13 -16.79
C ARG A 23 -0.09 -32.25 -16.13
N LEU A 24 -1.07 -31.59 -16.73
CA LEU A 24 -2.48 -31.70 -16.37
C LEU A 24 -3.27 -32.21 -17.58
N THR A 25 -4.03 -33.29 -17.38
CA THR A 25 -5.02 -33.74 -18.33
C THR A 25 -6.40 -33.28 -17.87
N VAL A 26 -7.10 -32.50 -18.67
CA VAL A 26 -8.40 -31.93 -18.30
C VAL A 26 -9.49 -32.58 -19.14
N LYS A 27 -10.54 -33.09 -18.49
CA LYS A 27 -11.68 -33.71 -19.17
C LYS A 27 -12.30 -32.74 -20.19
N GLY A 28 -12.43 -33.16 -21.42
CA GLY A 28 -12.97 -32.35 -22.53
C GLY A 28 -11.93 -31.49 -23.27
N ILE A 29 -10.68 -31.46 -22.80
CA ILE A 29 -9.57 -30.84 -23.52
C ILE A 29 -8.73 -31.95 -24.14
N LYS A 30 -8.50 -31.86 -25.48
CA LYS A 30 -7.83 -32.92 -26.26
C LYS A 30 -6.35 -33.03 -25.97
N GLU A 31 -5.71 -31.90 -25.64
CA GLU A 31 -4.27 -31.83 -25.39
C GLU A 31 -3.97 -31.63 -23.89
N ASP A 32 -2.86 -32.24 -23.46
CA ASP A 32 -2.38 -32.05 -22.09
C ASP A 32 -1.90 -30.62 -21.89
N ILE A 33 -2.25 -30.01 -20.74
CA ILE A 33 -1.76 -28.69 -20.35
C ILE A 33 -0.45 -28.89 -19.58
N LEU A 34 0.62 -28.26 -20.08
CA LEU A 34 1.90 -28.19 -19.39
C LEU A 34 1.99 -26.87 -18.61
N MET A 35 2.16 -26.96 -17.29
CA MET A 35 2.27 -25.79 -16.42
C MET A 35 3.45 -25.93 -15.44
N ARG A 36 3.91 -24.81 -14.94
CA ARG A 36 4.87 -24.76 -13.82
C ARG A 36 4.17 -24.13 -12.62
N PRO A 37 3.84 -24.91 -11.57
CA PRO A 37 3.34 -24.35 -10.33
C PRO A 37 4.32 -23.31 -9.76
N ILE A 38 3.80 -22.31 -9.09
CA ILE A 38 4.59 -21.27 -8.41
C ILE A 38 4.52 -21.47 -6.91
N SER A 39 5.47 -20.89 -6.17
CA SER A 39 5.41 -20.89 -4.70
C SER A 39 4.27 -19.98 -4.19
N SER A 40 3.82 -20.22 -2.95
CA SER A 40 2.82 -19.35 -2.30
C SER A 40 3.30 -17.89 -2.23
N GLY A 41 4.58 -17.65 -1.95
CA GLY A 41 5.15 -16.29 -1.97
C GLY A 41 5.06 -15.62 -3.34
N ALA A 42 5.37 -16.37 -4.42
CA ALA A 42 5.21 -15.84 -5.78
C ALA A 42 3.75 -15.58 -6.12
N GLN A 43 2.82 -16.43 -5.67
CA GLN A 43 1.38 -16.22 -5.83
C GLN A 43 0.91 -14.96 -5.09
N ASN A 44 1.31 -14.78 -3.83
CA ASN A 44 0.97 -13.59 -3.05
C ASN A 44 1.49 -12.32 -3.73
N GLY A 45 2.71 -12.32 -4.25
CA GLY A 45 3.24 -11.20 -5.02
C GLY A 45 2.44 -10.89 -6.31
N LEU A 46 1.90 -11.93 -6.99
CA LEU A 46 1.01 -11.73 -8.14
C LEU A 46 -0.34 -11.13 -7.74
N LEU A 47 -0.92 -11.62 -6.65
CA LEU A 47 -2.19 -11.14 -6.10
C LEU A 47 -2.06 -9.68 -5.64
N TYR A 48 -0.98 -9.35 -4.92
CA TYR A 48 -0.66 -8.01 -4.51
C TYR A 48 -0.56 -7.04 -5.71
N ARG A 49 0.26 -7.35 -6.71
CA ARG A 49 0.38 -6.51 -7.91
C ARG A 49 -0.96 -6.35 -8.66
N ARG A 50 -1.78 -7.40 -8.69
CA ARG A 50 -3.14 -7.34 -9.26
C ARG A 50 -4.03 -6.39 -8.48
N TRP A 51 -3.97 -6.45 -7.14
CA TRP A 51 -4.74 -5.58 -6.25
C TRP A 51 -4.35 -4.10 -6.43
N VAL A 52 -3.05 -3.78 -6.38
CA VAL A 52 -2.56 -2.40 -6.60
C VAL A 52 -2.97 -1.87 -7.99
N ARG A 53 -2.81 -2.68 -9.03
CA ARG A 53 -3.22 -2.30 -10.39
C ARG A 53 -4.73 -2.02 -10.47
N ARG A 54 -5.54 -2.85 -9.86
CA ARG A 54 -7.00 -2.68 -9.81
C ARG A 54 -7.39 -1.40 -9.09
N ASN A 55 -6.78 -1.11 -7.95
CA ASN A 55 -7.01 0.13 -7.20
C ASN A 55 -6.56 1.36 -8.00
N THR A 56 -5.42 1.28 -8.68
CA THR A 56 -4.98 2.35 -9.59
C THR A 56 -6.01 2.62 -10.69
N GLN A 57 -6.56 1.58 -11.31
CA GLN A 57 -7.60 1.68 -12.33
C GLN A 57 -8.90 2.25 -11.76
N LEU A 58 -9.27 1.85 -10.55
CA LEU A 58 -10.46 2.34 -9.86
C LEU A 58 -10.35 3.85 -9.59
N VAL A 59 -9.22 4.30 -9.02
CA VAL A 59 -8.97 5.73 -8.78
C VAL A 59 -8.96 6.52 -10.08
N ASP A 60 -8.30 6.01 -11.12
CA ASP A 60 -8.24 6.66 -12.44
C ASP A 60 -9.65 6.81 -13.05
N SER A 61 -10.46 5.76 -12.98
CA SER A 61 -11.84 5.76 -13.46
C SER A 61 -12.73 6.73 -12.67
N LEU A 62 -12.72 6.65 -11.34
CA LEU A 62 -13.56 7.48 -10.47
C LEU A 62 -13.19 8.96 -10.53
N SER A 63 -11.91 9.27 -10.76
CA SER A 63 -11.41 10.65 -10.83
C SER A 63 -11.38 11.24 -12.23
N GLY A 64 -11.76 10.49 -13.27
CA GLY A 64 -11.58 10.90 -14.65
C GLY A 64 -10.12 11.18 -14.99
N GLY A 65 -9.20 10.39 -14.43
CA GLY A 65 -7.79 10.51 -14.67
C GLY A 65 -7.06 11.63 -13.89
N LYS A 66 -7.73 12.33 -12.98
CA LYS A 66 -7.18 13.49 -12.27
C LYS A 66 -6.31 13.14 -11.06
N LEU A 67 -6.49 11.98 -10.45
CA LEU A 67 -5.79 11.60 -9.23
C LEU A 67 -4.73 10.53 -9.49
N ALA A 68 -3.58 10.67 -8.83
CA ALA A 68 -2.58 9.62 -8.72
C ALA A 68 -2.96 8.66 -7.58
N TYR A 69 -2.64 7.38 -7.74
CA TYR A 69 -2.73 6.39 -6.69
C TYR A 69 -1.39 5.69 -6.54
N VAL A 70 -0.91 5.57 -5.31
CA VAL A 70 0.28 4.82 -4.95
C VAL A 70 0.02 4.01 -3.68
N HIS A 71 0.53 2.79 -3.61
CA HIS A 71 0.46 1.95 -2.42
C HIS A 71 1.86 1.71 -1.85
N ILE A 72 1.98 1.77 -0.53
CA ILE A 72 3.23 1.50 0.20
C ILE A 72 3.06 0.15 0.92
N GLU A 73 3.65 -0.91 0.37
CA GLU A 73 3.51 -2.28 0.89
C GLU A 73 4.23 -2.50 2.22
N ALA A 74 5.39 -1.86 2.40
CA ALA A 74 6.21 -1.95 3.61
C ALA A 74 7.07 -0.69 3.78
N MET A 75 7.43 -0.35 5.00
CA MET A 75 8.25 0.82 5.32
C MET A 75 9.75 0.49 5.22
N ASN A 76 10.24 0.26 3.99
CA ASN A 76 11.64 -0.04 3.70
C ASN A 76 12.14 0.69 2.45
N GLY A 77 13.46 0.71 2.23
CA GLY A 77 14.09 1.46 1.15
C GLY A 77 13.66 1.02 -0.25
N GLU A 78 13.40 -0.28 -0.48
CA GLU A 78 12.92 -0.77 -1.78
C GLU A 78 11.55 -0.19 -2.11
N ARG A 79 10.62 -0.20 -1.16
CA ARG A 79 9.27 0.34 -1.32
C ARG A 79 9.26 1.87 -1.39
N PHE A 80 10.22 2.52 -0.73
CA PHE A 80 10.40 3.96 -0.90
C PHE A 80 10.85 4.33 -2.31
N HIS A 81 11.82 3.61 -2.89
CA HIS A 81 12.23 3.85 -4.26
C HIS A 81 11.08 3.61 -5.26
N GLU A 82 10.23 2.62 -5.01
CA GLU A 82 9.04 2.36 -5.83
C GLU A 82 8.02 3.49 -5.71
N LEU A 83 7.72 3.94 -4.47
CA LEU A 83 6.88 5.09 -4.18
C LEU A 83 7.38 6.34 -4.90
N TYR A 84 8.66 6.68 -4.68
CA TYR A 84 9.31 7.85 -5.26
C TYR A 84 9.21 7.85 -6.79
N ARG A 85 9.62 6.76 -7.42
CA ARG A 85 9.60 6.61 -8.88
C ARG A 85 8.19 6.68 -9.44
N THR A 86 7.22 6.05 -8.77
CA THR A 86 5.83 6.00 -9.24
C THR A 86 5.15 7.35 -9.06
N LEU A 87 5.23 7.93 -7.86
CA LEU A 87 4.57 9.19 -7.52
C LEU A 87 5.11 10.35 -8.36
N LEU A 88 6.43 10.42 -8.54
CA LEU A 88 7.09 11.48 -9.28
C LEU A 88 7.29 11.19 -10.77
N SER A 89 6.65 10.12 -11.30
CA SER A 89 6.65 9.85 -12.75
C SER A 89 5.97 10.99 -13.53
N ASP A 90 6.34 11.18 -14.79
CA ASP A 90 5.74 12.21 -15.66
C ASP A 90 4.22 12.10 -15.71
N LYS A 91 3.70 10.87 -15.79
CA LYS A 91 2.25 10.59 -15.75
C LYS A 91 1.60 11.15 -14.48
N ASN A 92 2.17 10.83 -13.31
CA ASN A 92 1.56 11.23 -12.04
C ASN A 92 1.80 12.70 -11.70
N ARG A 93 2.90 13.28 -12.16
CA ARG A 93 3.15 14.74 -12.05
C ARG A 93 2.11 15.59 -12.79
N GLN A 94 1.41 15.05 -13.78
CA GLN A 94 0.31 15.75 -14.47
C GLN A 94 -1.01 15.68 -13.71
N LYS A 95 -1.14 14.81 -12.71
CA LYS A 95 -2.36 14.68 -11.90
C LYS A 95 -2.53 15.86 -10.95
N ASP A 96 -3.77 16.12 -10.52
CA ASP A 96 -4.10 17.26 -9.65
C ASP A 96 -3.78 16.99 -8.18
N ALA A 97 -3.87 15.73 -7.74
CA ALA A 97 -3.61 15.30 -6.37
C ALA A 97 -3.22 13.81 -6.32
N ALA A 98 -2.85 13.32 -5.13
CA ALA A 98 -2.48 11.92 -4.90
C ALA A 98 -3.27 11.28 -3.74
N ILE A 99 -3.61 10.00 -3.91
CA ILE A 99 -4.04 9.10 -2.86
C ILE A 99 -2.87 8.18 -2.54
N VAL A 100 -2.37 8.27 -1.32
CA VAL A 100 -1.28 7.43 -0.80
C VAL A 100 -1.91 6.35 0.09
N ASP A 101 -1.83 5.11 -0.33
CA ASP A 101 -2.46 3.99 0.36
C ASP A 101 -1.41 3.25 1.20
N THR A 102 -1.61 3.24 2.52
CA THR A 102 -0.75 2.51 3.47
C THR A 102 -1.47 1.31 4.07
N ARG A 103 -2.66 0.97 3.62
CA ARG A 103 -3.43 -0.15 4.15
C ARG A 103 -2.66 -1.45 4.02
N HIS A 104 -2.81 -2.33 5.00
CA HIS A 104 -2.16 -3.64 5.07
C HIS A 104 -0.63 -3.59 5.16
N ASN A 105 -0.07 -2.48 5.63
CA ASN A 105 1.37 -2.30 5.78
C ASN A 105 1.82 -2.74 7.19
N GLY A 106 2.75 -3.69 7.25
CA GLY A 106 3.27 -4.26 8.49
C GLY A 106 4.39 -3.43 9.17
N GLY A 107 4.69 -2.23 8.67
CA GLY A 107 5.71 -1.35 9.27
C GLY A 107 7.10 -1.48 8.66
N GLY A 108 8.09 -1.11 9.44
CA GLY A 108 9.50 -0.98 9.08
C GLY A 108 10.08 0.31 9.67
N TRP A 109 10.81 1.12 8.89
CA TRP A 109 11.35 2.41 9.33
C TRP A 109 11.51 3.37 8.16
N LEU A 110 10.47 4.17 7.87
CA LEU A 110 10.45 5.04 6.68
C LEU A 110 9.55 6.28 6.82
N HIS A 111 8.92 6.49 7.97
CA HIS A 111 7.91 7.56 8.16
C HIS A 111 8.42 8.95 7.78
N ASN A 112 9.66 9.28 8.15
CA ASN A 112 10.26 10.57 7.86
C ASN A 112 10.41 10.79 6.35
N ASP A 113 11.01 9.83 5.64
CA ASP A 113 11.26 9.95 4.19
C ASP A 113 9.95 10.07 3.39
N VAL A 114 8.92 9.33 3.78
CA VAL A 114 7.59 9.41 3.16
C VAL A 114 6.96 10.78 3.39
N CYS A 115 6.99 11.28 4.63
CA CYS A 115 6.42 12.58 4.97
C CYS A 115 7.21 13.72 4.30
N GLU A 116 8.54 13.65 4.25
CA GLU A 116 9.34 14.60 3.52
C GLU A 116 9.03 14.62 2.01
N LEU A 117 8.85 13.44 1.40
CA LEU A 117 8.46 13.36 -0.01
C LEU A 117 7.11 14.03 -0.27
N LEU A 118 6.15 13.88 0.66
CA LEU A 118 4.77 14.37 0.50
C LEU A 118 4.57 15.82 0.97
N SER A 119 5.52 16.41 1.69
CA SER A 119 5.42 17.77 2.26
C SER A 119 5.98 18.87 1.35
N GLY A 120 6.18 18.60 0.06
CA GLY A 120 6.76 19.57 -0.88
C GLY A 120 5.88 20.81 -1.04
N LYS A 121 6.53 21.99 -1.00
CA LYS A 121 5.88 23.27 -1.34
C LYS A 121 6.50 23.77 -2.64
N ARG A 122 5.67 24.01 -3.64
CA ARG A 122 6.14 24.53 -4.91
C ARG A 122 6.76 25.92 -4.74
N SER A 123 8.01 26.08 -5.17
CA SER A 123 8.75 27.34 -5.14
C SER A 123 8.92 27.98 -6.51
N VAL A 124 9.11 27.16 -7.53
CA VAL A 124 9.32 27.61 -8.92
C VAL A 124 8.43 26.82 -9.88
N ARG A 125 8.03 27.48 -10.96
CA ARG A 125 7.34 26.85 -12.10
C ARG A 125 8.12 27.14 -13.36
N TYR A 126 8.44 26.11 -14.12
CA TYR A 126 9.16 26.25 -15.39
C TYR A 126 8.19 26.32 -16.56
N MET A 127 8.22 27.46 -17.29
CA MET A 127 7.25 27.81 -18.32
C MET A 127 7.91 28.27 -19.62
N PRO A 128 8.72 27.43 -20.30
CA PRO A 128 9.29 27.85 -21.58
C PRO A 128 8.16 28.13 -22.60
N ARG A 129 8.17 29.33 -23.16
CA ARG A 129 7.20 29.81 -24.16
C ARG A 129 5.73 29.58 -23.73
N GLY A 130 5.43 29.74 -22.43
CA GLY A 130 4.08 29.55 -21.88
C GLY A 130 3.65 28.10 -21.63
N GLN A 131 4.49 27.14 -21.95
CA GLN A 131 4.21 25.71 -21.70
C GLN A 131 4.80 25.27 -20.37
N HIS A 132 3.99 24.75 -19.46
CA HIS A 132 4.45 24.20 -18.19
C HIS A 132 5.19 22.87 -18.42
N ILE A 133 6.44 22.79 -17.94
CA ILE A 133 7.28 21.59 -18.06
C ILE A 133 7.70 20.99 -16.73
N GLY A 134 7.50 21.66 -15.60
CA GLY A 134 7.83 21.15 -14.28
C GLY A 134 7.80 22.21 -13.19
N ASP A 135 7.90 21.75 -11.97
CA ASP A 135 7.91 22.56 -10.74
C ASP A 135 9.15 22.19 -9.89
N ASP A 136 9.70 23.15 -9.14
CA ASP A 136 10.61 22.86 -8.02
C ASP A 136 9.85 22.80 -6.69
N PRO A 137 10.26 21.91 -5.79
CA PRO A 137 11.33 20.91 -5.90
C PRO A 137 10.92 19.68 -6.74
N PHE A 138 11.75 19.26 -7.67
CA PHE A 138 11.51 18.07 -8.50
C PHE A 138 11.47 16.75 -7.72
N ASN A 139 12.13 16.71 -6.58
CA ASN A 139 12.27 15.50 -5.76
C ASN A 139 11.18 15.36 -4.69
N ARG A 140 10.12 16.17 -4.75
CA ARG A 140 9.00 16.13 -3.80
C ARG A 140 7.66 16.23 -4.51
N TRP A 141 6.64 15.71 -3.85
CA TRP A 141 5.26 15.92 -4.28
C TRP A 141 4.79 17.28 -3.76
N VAL A 142 4.38 18.17 -4.66
CA VAL A 142 4.04 19.58 -4.35
C VAL A 142 2.55 19.88 -4.48
N LYS A 143 1.73 18.84 -4.61
CA LYS A 143 0.27 18.94 -4.78
C LYS A 143 -0.44 18.29 -3.60
N PRO A 144 -1.76 18.53 -3.43
CA PRO A 144 -2.51 17.91 -2.36
C PRO A 144 -2.42 16.39 -2.37
N SER A 145 -2.51 15.77 -1.19
CA SER A 145 -2.64 14.34 -1.03
C SER A 145 -3.56 14.01 0.14
N CYS A 146 -4.06 12.78 0.16
CA CYS A 146 -4.64 12.15 1.35
C CYS A 146 -4.04 10.76 1.53
N MET A 147 -4.15 10.21 2.74
CA MET A 147 -3.59 8.90 3.06
C MET A 147 -4.71 7.94 3.46
N LEU A 148 -4.73 6.76 2.83
CA LEU A 148 -5.61 5.65 3.21
C LEU A 148 -4.95 4.83 4.31
N ILE A 149 -5.72 4.53 5.35
CA ILE A 149 -5.31 3.77 6.54
C ILE A 149 -6.34 2.69 6.87
N CYS A 150 -5.92 1.65 7.57
CA CYS A 150 -6.81 0.59 8.04
C CYS A 150 -6.34 -0.02 9.36
N GLU A 151 -7.20 -0.84 9.95
CA GLU A 151 -7.06 -1.43 11.26
C GLU A 151 -5.88 -2.41 11.41
N ASP A 152 -5.29 -2.88 10.33
CA ASP A 152 -4.12 -3.75 10.34
C ASP A 152 -2.80 -3.05 9.96
N ASN A 153 -2.82 -1.73 9.84
CA ASN A 153 -1.58 -0.95 9.81
C ASN A 153 -0.78 -1.18 11.11
N TYR A 154 0.49 -1.54 11.00
CA TYR A 154 1.27 -1.94 12.16
C TYR A 154 2.60 -1.19 12.25
N SER A 155 3.07 -0.88 13.48
CA SER A 155 4.39 -0.31 13.75
C SER A 155 4.62 1.01 12.99
N ASN A 156 5.64 1.13 12.15
CA ASN A 156 5.91 2.34 11.37
C ASN A 156 4.78 2.71 10.39
N ALA A 157 3.86 1.77 10.07
CA ALA A 157 2.64 2.07 9.33
C ALA A 157 1.54 2.71 10.21
N HIS A 158 1.71 2.76 11.54
CA HIS A 158 1.01 3.69 12.44
C HIS A 158 1.74 5.04 12.49
N GLY A 159 3.07 5.05 12.66
CA GLY A 159 3.85 6.28 12.77
C GLY A 159 3.86 7.14 11.51
N THR A 160 3.78 6.54 10.32
CA THR A 160 3.74 7.28 9.05
C THR A 160 2.48 8.13 8.91
N PRO A 161 1.24 7.58 9.00
CA PRO A 161 0.03 8.39 8.95
C PRO A 161 -0.10 9.35 10.15
N TRP A 162 0.39 8.96 11.32
CA TRP A 162 0.44 9.86 12.46
C TRP A 162 1.28 11.12 12.16
N LEU A 163 2.53 10.93 11.69
CA LEU A 163 3.41 12.05 11.33
C LEU A 163 2.84 12.88 10.17
N TYR A 164 2.26 12.21 9.17
CA TYR A 164 1.61 12.86 8.04
C TYR A 164 0.49 13.81 8.47
N HIS A 165 -0.32 13.38 9.45
CA HIS A 165 -1.40 14.17 10.04
C HIS A 165 -0.87 15.32 10.91
N GLU A 166 0.10 15.05 11.81
CA GLU A 166 0.71 16.06 12.70
C GLU A 166 1.41 17.17 11.91
N LEU A 167 2.05 16.85 10.79
CA LEU A 167 2.66 17.85 9.91
C LEU A 167 1.64 18.60 9.04
N GLY A 168 0.36 18.29 9.11
CA GLY A 168 -0.68 18.92 8.32
C GLY A 168 -0.52 18.71 6.81
N ILE A 169 0.09 17.60 6.38
CA ILE A 169 0.34 17.32 4.96
C ILE A 169 -0.97 17.05 4.22
N GLY A 170 -1.90 16.33 4.85
CA GLY A 170 -3.21 16.03 4.30
C GLY A 170 -4.10 15.27 5.27
N LYS A 171 -5.22 14.79 4.78
CA LYS A 171 -6.25 14.09 5.54
C LYS A 171 -6.03 12.57 5.54
N LEU A 172 -6.43 11.93 6.65
CA LEU A 172 -6.50 10.47 6.78
C LEU A 172 -7.92 9.99 6.46
N VAL A 173 -8.01 8.93 5.68
CA VAL A 173 -9.29 8.30 5.30
C VAL A 173 -9.19 6.80 5.54
N GLY A 174 -10.18 6.22 6.20
CA GLY A 174 -10.21 4.77 6.42
C GLY A 174 -10.67 4.38 7.81
N ALA A 175 -10.14 3.28 8.32
CA ALA A 175 -10.42 2.82 9.67
C ALA A 175 -9.31 3.25 10.65
N PRO A 176 -9.64 3.40 11.95
CA PRO A 176 -8.65 3.71 12.99
C PRO A 176 -7.49 2.71 13.01
N VAL A 177 -6.28 3.23 13.21
CA VAL A 177 -5.06 2.42 13.30
C VAL A 177 -4.74 2.12 14.76
N PRO A 178 -4.53 0.85 15.15
CA PRO A 178 -4.09 0.50 16.50
C PRO A 178 -2.77 1.17 16.87
N GLY A 179 -2.61 1.48 18.14
CA GLY A 179 -1.45 2.19 18.66
C GLY A 179 -0.24 1.28 18.87
N THR A 180 0.49 0.95 17.84
CA THR A 180 1.71 0.13 17.91
C THR A 180 2.89 0.88 17.30
N MET A 181 3.70 1.55 18.12
CA MET A 181 4.80 2.39 17.62
C MET A 181 6.14 2.19 18.35
N THR A 182 6.27 1.17 19.17
CA THR A 182 7.54 0.85 19.83
C THR A 182 8.45 0.07 18.87
N ALA A 183 9.70 0.52 18.71
CA ALA A 183 10.68 -0.22 17.92
C ALA A 183 11.14 -1.49 18.66
N VAL A 184 11.25 -2.59 17.92
CA VAL A 184 11.49 -3.93 18.44
C VAL A 184 12.77 -4.51 17.84
N TRP A 185 13.68 -5.03 18.68
CA TRP A 185 14.77 -5.90 18.26
C TRP A 185 14.28 -7.35 18.23
N TRP A 186 14.66 -8.06 17.17
CA TRP A 186 14.27 -9.45 16.97
C TRP A 186 15.43 -10.37 17.38
N GLU A 187 15.13 -11.28 18.31
CA GLU A 187 16.09 -12.26 18.82
C GLU A 187 15.67 -13.68 18.44
N THR A 188 16.67 -14.55 18.28
CA THR A 188 16.45 -15.96 17.92
C THR A 188 17.08 -16.87 18.94
N VAL A 189 16.29 -17.75 19.54
CA VAL A 189 16.74 -18.79 20.46
C VAL A 189 16.25 -20.15 19.95
N GLY A 190 17.15 -20.93 19.41
CA GLY A 190 16.80 -22.21 18.77
C GLY A 190 15.91 -21.98 17.53
N SER A 191 14.68 -22.50 17.56
CA SER A 191 13.67 -22.30 16.51
C SER A 191 12.68 -21.16 16.79
N TYR A 192 12.83 -20.46 17.92
CA TYR A 192 11.92 -19.39 18.33
C TYR A 192 12.49 -18.03 17.94
N VAL A 193 11.64 -17.19 17.39
CA VAL A 193 11.92 -15.78 17.11
C VAL A 193 10.98 -14.94 17.95
N PHE A 194 11.50 -13.97 18.71
CA PHE A 194 10.70 -13.09 19.53
C PHE A 194 11.24 -11.66 19.45
N GLY A 195 10.33 -10.69 19.63
CA GLY A 195 10.66 -9.28 19.62
C GLY A 195 10.80 -8.71 21.03
N ILE A 196 11.85 -7.93 21.25
CA ILE A 196 12.06 -7.20 22.52
C ILE A 196 11.83 -5.72 22.25
N PRO A 197 10.77 -5.09 22.80
CA PRO A 197 10.53 -3.65 22.68
C PRO A 197 11.68 -2.89 23.35
N GLN A 198 12.30 -1.95 22.65
CA GLN A 198 13.47 -1.23 23.16
C GLN A 198 13.36 0.28 23.06
N VAL A 199 12.75 0.80 21.98
CA VAL A 199 12.70 2.24 21.74
C VAL A 199 11.25 2.66 21.55
N GLY A 200 10.72 3.37 22.55
CA GLY A 200 9.43 4.04 22.47
C GLY A 200 9.55 5.36 21.71
N SER A 201 8.50 5.72 20.97
CA SER A 201 8.39 7.01 20.30
C SER A 201 7.47 7.92 21.08
N LEU A 202 7.92 9.14 21.35
CA LEU A 202 7.12 10.18 22.01
C LEU A 202 6.73 11.26 21.01
N ASP A 203 5.56 11.84 21.21
CA ASP A 203 5.13 13.04 20.49
C ASP A 203 5.77 14.31 21.09
N ASN A 204 5.44 15.48 20.53
CA ASN A 204 5.92 16.78 21.02
C ASN A 204 5.35 17.19 22.40
N ARG A 205 4.49 16.38 22.99
CA ARG A 205 3.90 16.56 24.31
C ARG A 205 4.43 15.55 25.33
N ASP A 206 5.53 14.86 24.98
CA ASP A 206 6.16 13.80 25.77
C ASP A 206 5.22 12.61 26.07
N GLN A 207 4.27 12.33 25.13
CA GLN A 207 3.37 11.20 25.25
C GLN A 207 3.82 10.08 24.33
N PHE A 208 3.89 8.85 24.84
CA PHE A 208 4.19 7.68 24.01
C PHE A 208 3.10 7.46 22.97
N LEU A 209 3.49 7.23 21.73
CA LEU A 209 2.57 6.83 20.64
C LEU A 209 2.09 5.38 20.77
N GLU A 210 2.78 4.58 21.55
CA GLU A 210 2.35 3.21 21.86
C GLU A 210 1.04 3.23 22.64
N ASN A 211 0.10 2.36 22.29
CA ASN A 211 -1.26 2.29 22.82
C ASN A 211 -2.14 3.53 22.56
N GLN A 212 -1.73 4.41 21.64
CA GLN A 212 -2.57 5.51 21.19
C GLN A 212 -3.14 5.19 19.80
N GLN A 213 -4.43 4.90 19.75
CA GLN A 213 -5.15 4.70 18.49
C GLN A 213 -5.12 5.99 17.66
N LEU A 214 -4.83 5.87 16.37
CA LEU A 214 -4.85 6.98 15.42
C LEU A 214 -6.20 7.00 14.70
N GLU A 215 -6.97 8.05 14.91
CA GLU A 215 -8.25 8.24 14.27
C GLU A 215 -8.11 8.85 12.88
N PRO A 216 -8.87 8.39 11.87
CA PRO A 216 -8.94 9.05 10.58
C PRO A 216 -9.76 10.35 10.65
N ASP A 217 -9.48 11.30 9.76
CA ASP A 217 -10.35 12.46 9.56
C ASP A 217 -11.71 12.09 8.93
N ILE A 218 -11.71 11.03 8.13
CA ILE A 218 -12.91 10.46 7.50
C ILE A 218 -12.93 8.98 7.79
N GLU A 219 -13.76 8.59 8.76
CA GLU A 219 -13.92 7.19 9.14
C GLU A 219 -14.73 6.44 8.08
N CYS A 220 -14.17 5.34 7.59
CA CYS A 220 -14.80 4.50 6.58
C CYS A 220 -14.25 3.07 6.64
N TYR A 221 -15.12 2.11 6.89
CA TYR A 221 -14.76 0.68 6.92
C TYR A 221 -15.09 0.00 5.59
N LEU A 222 -14.31 -1.04 5.27
CA LEU A 222 -14.62 -1.95 4.18
C LEU A 222 -15.52 -3.07 4.69
N SER A 223 -16.73 -3.18 4.16
CA SER A 223 -17.60 -4.30 4.48
C SER A 223 -17.20 -5.55 3.67
N PRO A 224 -17.37 -6.78 4.23
CA PRO A 224 -17.18 -8.01 3.46
C PRO A 224 -18.01 -8.05 2.17
N THR A 225 -19.23 -7.52 2.21
CA THR A 225 -20.13 -7.46 1.07
C THR A 225 -19.59 -6.55 -0.03
N ASP A 226 -19.04 -5.38 0.33
CA ASP A 226 -18.43 -4.47 -0.65
C ASP A 226 -17.21 -5.13 -1.31
N LEU A 227 -16.35 -5.77 -0.52
CA LEU A 227 -15.16 -6.48 -1.02
C LEU A 227 -15.54 -7.60 -2.01
N ILE A 228 -16.53 -8.42 -1.70
CA ILE A 228 -17.04 -9.49 -2.58
C ILE A 228 -17.59 -8.91 -3.89
N ASN A 229 -18.27 -7.78 -3.82
CA ASN A 229 -18.80 -7.07 -4.99
C ASN A 229 -17.75 -6.24 -5.73
N GLY A 230 -16.51 -6.26 -5.25
CA GLY A 230 -15.40 -5.53 -5.87
C GLY A 230 -15.44 -4.03 -5.68
N LYS A 231 -16.17 -3.55 -4.68
CA LYS A 231 -16.29 -2.15 -4.29
C LYS A 231 -15.25 -1.82 -3.21
N ASP A 232 -14.65 -0.65 -3.29
CA ASP A 232 -13.73 -0.11 -2.27
C ASP A 232 -14.24 1.26 -1.81
N THR A 233 -15.04 1.23 -0.73
CA THR A 233 -15.66 2.43 -0.17
C THR A 233 -14.65 3.42 0.38
N GLN A 234 -13.48 2.97 0.85
CA GLN A 234 -12.41 3.84 1.32
C GLN A 234 -11.77 4.61 0.15
N ILE A 235 -11.50 3.94 -0.97
CA ILE A 235 -11.04 4.61 -2.20
C ILE A 235 -12.09 5.60 -2.70
N GLU A 236 -13.37 5.23 -2.72
CA GLU A 236 -14.45 6.13 -3.15
C GLU A 236 -14.49 7.41 -2.30
N GLN A 237 -14.36 7.30 -0.97
CA GLN A 237 -14.32 8.46 -0.07
C GLN A 237 -13.06 9.31 -0.27
N ALA A 238 -11.90 8.68 -0.46
CA ALA A 238 -10.66 9.41 -0.75
C ALA A 238 -10.75 10.18 -2.08
N VAL A 239 -11.29 9.56 -3.13
CA VAL A 239 -11.51 10.23 -4.42
C VAL A 239 -12.46 11.41 -4.26
N LYS A 240 -13.59 11.22 -3.55
CA LYS A 240 -14.56 12.30 -3.28
C LYS A 240 -13.92 13.46 -2.52
N LEU A 241 -13.13 13.17 -1.48
CA LEU A 241 -12.38 14.17 -0.72
C LEU A 241 -11.45 14.98 -1.63
N MET A 242 -10.68 14.31 -2.49
CA MET A 242 -9.66 14.96 -3.30
C MET A 242 -10.21 15.72 -4.50
N LEU A 243 -11.39 15.39 -4.99
CA LEU A 243 -12.06 16.11 -6.07
C LEU A 243 -12.85 17.34 -5.61
N ASN A 244 -13.28 17.39 -4.35
CA ASN A 244 -14.09 18.47 -3.79
C ASN A 244 -13.23 19.63 -3.19
N LYS A 245 -11.96 19.70 -3.50
CA LYS A 245 -11.01 20.74 -3.04
C LYS A 245 -10.83 21.87 -4.05
#